data_2f43eea6c84b677c03197e34c0e4151a
#
_entry.id   2f43eea6c84b677c03197e34c0e4151a
#
_cell.length_a   1.000
_cell.length_b   1.000
_cell.length_c   1.000
_cell.angle_alpha   90.00
_cell.angle_beta   90.00
_cell.angle_gamma   90.00
#
_symmetry.space_group_name_H-M   'P 1'
#
loop_
_entity.id
_entity.type
_entity.pdbx_description
1 polymer ?
#
loop_
_entity_poly.entity_id
_entity_poly.type
_entity_poly.pdbx_seq_one_letter_code
_entity_poly.pdbx_strand_id
1 'polypeptide(L)'
;MQAQKAEGTRDLIGAEMRAWQKMQQIAASVFEPFGFKPIETPAIEQVDVFVHGIGQSTDVVRKEMFRVFSGANLERVFTEGTDTKLKPKQRLALRPEGTAGVVRAVVENNLVPQGSTPFKAYYAEAMFRGERPQKGRLRQFHQVGIEWLGAPDPAADAECIIMLMEFYKRLGFDLSKLRLLINSMGDAQCRPAYREQVKQFILDHADEMCDECLERAELNPLRAFDCKNDHCREIMADAPLMGDNLCDECREHYEQVKRYLDAAGIAYVEDPTLVRGLDYYTRTVFEVEAPGAG
;
A
#
# COMPACT_ATOMS: atom_id res chain seq x y z
N MET A 1 39.51 -7.73 -2.04
CA MET A 1 38.10 -7.84 -1.65
C MET A 1 37.26 -7.81 -2.94
N GLN A 2 36.47 -8.83 -3.25
CA GLN A 2 35.62 -8.82 -4.44
C GLN A 2 34.38 -7.98 -4.16
N ALA A 3 34.10 -6.98 -5.00
CA ALA A 3 32.91 -6.16 -4.85
C ALA A 3 31.64 -7.01 -5.07
N GLN A 4 30.66 -6.88 -4.18
CA GLN A 4 29.37 -7.57 -4.23
C GLN A 4 28.25 -6.56 -4.17
N LYS A 5 27.09 -6.90 -4.75
CA LYS A 5 25.87 -6.10 -4.63
C LYS A 5 25.39 -6.05 -3.17
N ALA A 6 24.63 -5.03 -2.83
CA ALA A 6 24.01 -4.92 -1.51
C ALA A 6 23.03 -6.08 -1.28
N GLU A 7 22.97 -6.56 -0.04
CA GLU A 7 22.03 -7.62 0.36
C GLU A 7 20.58 -7.17 0.14
N GLY A 8 19.76 -8.05 -0.42
CA GLY A 8 18.36 -7.73 -0.75
C GLY A 8 18.19 -6.91 -2.03
N THR A 9 19.24 -6.76 -2.84
CA THR A 9 19.16 -6.16 -4.18
C THR A 9 19.49 -7.18 -5.25
N ARG A 10 19.09 -6.89 -6.49
CA ARG A 10 19.46 -7.71 -7.65
C ARG A 10 19.69 -6.85 -8.88
N ASP A 11 20.56 -7.34 -9.76
CA ASP A 11 20.71 -6.79 -11.10
C ASP A 11 19.64 -7.41 -12.00
N LEU A 12 18.95 -6.57 -12.78
CA LEU A 12 18.06 -7.05 -13.85
C LEU A 12 18.89 -7.16 -15.13
N ILE A 13 19.15 -8.39 -15.58
CA ILE A 13 20.04 -8.65 -16.72
C ILE A 13 19.34 -9.58 -17.72
N GLY A 14 19.58 -9.35 -18.99
CA GLY A 14 19.14 -10.26 -20.06
C GLY A 14 17.63 -10.50 -20.09
N ALA A 15 17.18 -11.71 -19.81
CA ALA A 15 15.77 -12.09 -19.86
C ALA A 15 14.92 -11.38 -18.80
N GLU A 16 15.43 -11.18 -17.58
CA GLU A 16 14.72 -10.45 -16.52
C GLU A 16 14.50 -8.98 -16.88
N MET A 17 15.50 -8.32 -17.46
CA MET A 17 15.34 -6.94 -17.91
C MET A 17 14.32 -6.84 -19.05
N ARG A 18 14.35 -7.76 -20.01
CA ARG A 18 13.32 -7.82 -21.07
C ARG A 18 11.92 -8.08 -20.52
N ALA A 19 11.80 -8.94 -19.52
CA ALA A 19 10.51 -9.20 -18.86
C ALA A 19 9.97 -7.92 -18.17
N TRP A 20 10.85 -7.17 -17.49
CA TRP A 20 10.49 -5.89 -16.87
C TRP A 20 10.04 -4.86 -17.92
N GLN A 21 10.81 -4.70 -19.01
CA GLN A 21 10.43 -3.80 -20.12
C GLN A 21 9.09 -4.20 -20.75
N LYS A 22 8.84 -5.51 -20.92
CA LYS A 22 7.56 -6.02 -21.42
C LYS A 22 6.40 -5.71 -20.47
N MET A 23 6.61 -5.85 -19.16
CA MET A 23 5.63 -5.49 -18.15
C MET A 23 5.28 -4.00 -18.22
N GLN A 24 6.27 -3.11 -18.35
CA GLN A 24 6.03 -1.66 -18.52
C GLN A 24 5.21 -1.35 -19.78
N GLN A 25 5.50 -2.02 -20.91
CA GLN A 25 4.73 -1.86 -22.15
C GLN A 25 3.29 -2.32 -21.99
N ILE A 26 3.06 -3.44 -21.31
CA ILE A 26 1.72 -3.96 -21.02
C ILE A 26 0.99 -2.98 -20.10
N ALA A 27 1.63 -2.46 -19.05
CA ALA A 27 1.04 -1.45 -18.16
C ALA A 27 0.56 -0.22 -18.95
N ALA A 28 1.40 0.36 -19.79
CA ALA A 28 1.01 1.47 -20.66
C ALA A 28 -0.18 1.10 -21.55
N SER A 29 -0.15 -0.06 -22.20
CA SER A 29 -1.23 -0.53 -23.11
C SER A 29 -2.57 -0.77 -22.40
N VAL A 30 -2.55 -1.02 -21.09
CA VAL A 30 -3.77 -1.19 -20.27
C VAL A 30 -4.23 0.15 -19.74
N PHE A 31 -3.35 0.98 -19.15
CA PHE A 31 -3.77 2.14 -18.37
C PHE A 31 -4.03 3.39 -19.22
N GLU A 32 -3.27 3.60 -20.32
CA GLU A 32 -3.45 4.79 -21.16
C GLU A 32 -4.83 4.88 -21.81
N PRO A 33 -5.48 3.78 -22.30
CA PRO A 33 -6.84 3.84 -22.82
C PRO A 33 -7.90 4.29 -21.79
N PHE A 34 -7.63 4.11 -20.47
CA PHE A 34 -8.47 4.61 -19.38
C PHE A 34 -8.11 6.04 -18.97
N GLY A 35 -7.23 6.71 -19.71
CA GLY A 35 -6.84 8.10 -19.52
C GLY A 35 -5.73 8.31 -18.47
N PHE A 36 -5.07 7.27 -17.99
CA PHE A 36 -3.91 7.38 -17.11
C PHE A 36 -2.68 7.83 -17.91
N LYS A 37 -1.90 8.74 -17.35
CA LYS A 37 -0.66 9.24 -17.95
C LYS A 37 0.55 8.75 -17.15
N PRO A 38 1.69 8.49 -17.80
CA PRO A 38 2.89 8.12 -17.08
C PRO A 38 3.37 9.25 -16.18
N ILE A 39 3.82 8.87 -14.97
CA ILE A 39 4.51 9.77 -14.04
C ILE A 39 5.75 9.06 -13.50
N GLU A 40 6.82 9.83 -13.28
CA GLU A 40 8.00 9.38 -12.54
C GLU A 40 8.27 10.36 -11.42
N THR A 41 8.43 9.85 -10.20
CA THR A 41 8.74 10.64 -9.02
C THR A 41 10.19 10.44 -8.59
N PRO A 42 10.81 11.40 -7.87
CA PRO A 42 12.16 11.20 -7.36
C PRO A 42 12.28 9.94 -6.48
N ALA A 43 13.39 9.20 -6.64
CA ALA A 43 13.67 8.08 -5.74
C ALA A 43 14.03 8.54 -4.31
N ILE A 44 14.47 9.80 -4.17
CA ILE A 44 14.83 10.44 -2.89
C ILE A 44 13.80 11.52 -2.61
N GLU A 45 13.12 11.43 -1.48
CA GLU A 45 12.09 12.37 -1.05
C GLU A 45 12.38 12.87 0.38
N GLN A 46 11.72 13.94 0.78
CA GLN A 46 11.73 14.34 2.18
C GLN A 46 10.98 13.30 3.02
N VAL A 47 11.52 12.97 4.18
CA VAL A 47 10.91 12.01 5.12
C VAL A 47 9.45 12.36 5.43
N ASP A 48 9.18 13.66 5.57
CA ASP A 48 7.86 14.16 5.95
C ASP A 48 6.78 13.83 4.90
N VAL A 49 7.14 13.62 3.63
CA VAL A 49 6.23 13.13 2.59
C VAL A 49 5.63 11.78 2.96
N PHE A 50 6.47 10.86 3.46
CA PHE A 50 6.02 9.52 3.86
C PHE A 50 5.37 9.52 5.25
N VAL A 51 5.89 10.29 6.19
CA VAL A 51 5.32 10.41 7.54
C VAL A 51 3.88 10.91 7.49
N HIS A 52 3.61 11.94 6.67
CA HIS A 52 2.27 12.49 6.51
C HIS A 52 1.41 11.69 5.52
N GLY A 53 2.00 11.15 4.46
CA GLY A 53 1.27 10.40 3.43
C GLY A 53 0.88 8.99 3.87
N ILE A 54 1.78 8.27 4.54
CA ILE A 54 1.59 6.84 4.88
C ILE A 54 1.04 6.64 6.30
N GLY A 55 1.43 7.52 7.23
CA GLY A 55 1.12 7.42 8.66
C GLY A 55 2.32 7.04 9.52
N GLN A 56 2.47 7.72 10.66
CA GLN A 56 3.60 7.54 11.59
C GLN A 56 3.59 6.17 12.28
N SER A 57 2.42 5.54 12.39
CA SER A 57 2.23 4.26 13.08
C SER A 57 2.64 3.05 12.25
N THR A 58 2.85 3.22 10.94
CA THR A 58 3.13 2.12 10.02
C THR A 58 4.55 1.58 10.17
N ASP A 59 4.73 0.26 10.00
CA ASP A 59 6.05 -0.38 10.01
C ASP A 59 6.96 0.20 8.92
N VAL A 60 6.39 0.53 7.77
CA VAL A 60 7.11 1.17 6.65
C VAL A 60 7.83 2.45 7.10
N VAL A 61 7.15 3.32 7.84
CA VAL A 61 7.74 4.58 8.32
C VAL A 61 8.65 4.36 9.52
N ARG A 62 8.25 3.49 10.46
CA ARG A 62 8.96 3.28 11.73
C ARG A 62 10.24 2.46 11.59
N LYS A 63 10.23 1.40 10.73
CA LYS A 63 11.28 0.37 10.72
C LYS A 63 11.92 0.14 9.35
N GLU A 64 11.18 0.37 8.24
CA GLU A 64 11.59 -0.12 6.92
C GLU A 64 12.11 0.99 5.99
N MET A 65 11.87 2.25 6.29
CA MET A 65 12.28 3.36 5.44
C MET A 65 13.78 3.60 5.49
N PHE A 66 14.47 3.51 4.34
CA PHE A 66 15.87 3.88 4.24
C PHE A 66 16.04 5.39 4.36
N ARG A 67 16.85 5.81 5.34
CA ARG A 67 17.25 7.21 5.51
C ARG A 67 18.47 7.52 4.63
N VAL A 68 18.47 8.68 4.01
CA VAL A 68 19.55 9.13 3.11
C VAL A 68 20.25 10.34 3.70
N PHE A 69 21.55 10.27 3.86
CA PHE A 69 22.39 11.35 4.37
C PHE A 69 23.50 11.68 3.38
N SER A 70 23.75 12.98 3.15
CA SER A 70 25.02 13.41 2.58
C SER A 70 26.15 13.21 3.61
N GLY A 71 27.40 13.12 3.17
CA GLY A 71 28.53 12.91 4.07
C GLY A 71 28.56 13.90 5.24
N ALA A 72 28.36 15.20 4.96
CA ALA A 72 28.32 16.24 5.99
C ALA A 72 27.15 16.09 6.98
N ASN A 73 25.96 15.67 6.51
CA ASN A 73 24.81 15.43 7.39
C ASN A 73 24.99 14.14 8.20
N LEU A 74 25.62 13.12 7.64
CA LEU A 74 25.93 11.87 8.34
C LEU A 74 26.86 12.12 9.53
N GLU A 75 27.93 12.90 9.35
CA GLU A 75 28.84 13.28 10.42
C GLU A 75 28.10 14.00 11.57
N ARG A 76 27.21 14.93 11.23
CA ARG A 76 26.37 15.62 12.24
C ARG A 76 25.45 14.66 12.98
N VAL A 77 24.79 13.72 12.30
CA VAL A 77 23.93 12.72 12.93
C VAL A 77 24.73 11.87 13.92
N PHE A 78 25.94 11.42 13.56
CA PHE A 78 26.80 10.68 14.48
C PHE A 78 27.27 11.50 15.66
N THR A 79 27.60 12.77 15.46
CA THR A 79 28.08 13.66 16.53
C THR A 79 26.93 14.07 17.48
N GLU A 80 25.76 14.34 16.94
CA GLU A 80 24.58 14.80 17.69
C GLU A 80 23.67 13.66 18.17
N GLY A 81 23.92 12.42 17.71
CA GLY A 81 23.20 11.22 18.09
C GLY A 81 21.77 11.09 17.54
N THR A 82 21.34 12.01 16.65
CA THR A 82 19.99 12.01 16.08
C THR A 82 19.90 12.82 14.79
N ASP A 83 19.00 12.43 13.89
CA ASP A 83 18.66 13.19 12.68
C ASP A 83 17.58 14.26 12.92
N THR A 84 16.95 14.29 14.10
CA THR A 84 15.87 15.24 14.41
C THR A 84 16.32 16.69 14.43
N LYS A 85 17.61 16.95 14.63
CA LYS A 85 18.21 18.29 14.56
C LYS A 85 18.48 18.77 13.12
N LEU A 86 18.37 17.88 12.13
CA LEU A 86 18.44 18.28 10.73
C LEU A 86 17.19 19.07 10.34
N LYS A 87 17.36 20.07 9.48
CA LYS A 87 16.21 20.78 8.91
C LYS A 87 15.34 19.82 8.09
N PRO A 88 14.01 20.01 7.99
CA PRO A 88 13.13 19.11 7.23
C PRO A 88 13.67 18.76 5.84
N LYS A 89 14.14 19.74 5.06
CA LYS A 89 14.74 19.56 3.74
C LYS A 89 16.03 18.72 3.69
N GLN A 90 16.64 18.45 4.83
CA GLN A 90 17.85 17.62 4.95
C GLN A 90 17.53 16.20 5.45
N ARG A 91 16.30 15.97 5.91
CA ARG A 91 15.81 14.66 6.30
C ARG A 91 15.24 13.96 5.08
N LEU A 92 16.05 13.14 4.45
CA LEU A 92 15.74 12.46 3.21
C LEU A 92 15.59 10.95 3.42
N ALA A 93 14.78 10.33 2.56
CA ALA A 93 14.59 8.89 2.52
C ALA A 93 14.49 8.41 1.07
N LEU A 94 14.80 7.12 0.84
CA LEU A 94 14.41 6.45 -0.38
C LEU A 94 12.92 6.12 -0.32
N ARG A 95 12.20 6.28 -1.43
CA ARG A 95 10.76 6.00 -1.51
C ARG A 95 10.44 4.54 -1.22
N PRO A 96 9.61 4.24 -0.20
CA PRO A 96 9.20 2.88 0.13
C PRO A 96 7.95 2.41 -0.65
N GLU A 97 7.24 3.35 -1.29
CA GLU A 97 6.04 3.17 -2.10
C GLU A 97 5.83 4.39 -3.02
N GLY A 98 4.87 4.34 -3.94
CA GLY A 98 4.71 5.38 -4.98
C GLY A 98 3.66 6.43 -4.65
N THR A 99 2.59 6.10 -3.93
CA THR A 99 1.41 6.96 -3.72
C THR A 99 1.76 8.31 -3.09
N ALA A 100 2.52 8.32 -2.00
CA ALA A 100 2.87 9.56 -1.30
C ALA A 100 3.68 10.51 -2.19
N GLY A 101 4.61 9.98 -3.00
CA GLY A 101 5.38 10.75 -3.97
C GLY A 101 4.51 11.36 -5.06
N VAL A 102 3.56 10.60 -5.58
CA VAL A 102 2.60 11.11 -6.59
C VAL A 102 1.70 12.18 -6.00
N VAL A 103 1.12 11.96 -4.81
CA VAL A 103 0.28 12.97 -4.13
C VAL A 103 1.08 14.26 -3.88
N ARG A 104 2.33 14.17 -3.40
CA ARG A 104 3.21 15.33 -3.24
C ARG A 104 3.41 16.05 -4.58
N ALA A 105 3.70 15.31 -5.67
CA ALA A 105 3.91 15.90 -7.00
C ALA A 105 2.66 16.63 -7.51
N VAL A 106 1.48 16.05 -7.30
CA VAL A 106 0.20 16.65 -7.68
C VAL A 106 -0.05 17.95 -6.91
N VAL A 107 0.16 17.96 -5.60
CA VAL A 107 -0.04 19.15 -4.75
C VAL A 107 0.97 20.24 -5.08
N GLU A 108 2.25 19.90 -5.17
CA GLU A 108 3.34 20.85 -5.42
C GLU A 108 3.21 21.55 -6.80
N ASN A 109 2.78 20.80 -7.81
CA ASN A 109 2.63 21.32 -9.17
C ASN A 109 1.19 21.77 -9.49
N ASN A 110 0.28 21.72 -8.50
CA ASN A 110 -1.13 22.09 -8.67
C ASN A 110 -1.78 21.39 -9.90
N LEU A 111 -1.56 20.07 -10.03
CA LEU A 111 -2.02 19.29 -11.18
C LEU A 111 -3.53 19.01 -11.17
N VAL A 112 -4.19 19.21 -10.01
CA VAL A 112 -5.65 19.15 -9.84
C VAL A 112 -6.13 20.50 -9.29
N PRO A 113 -6.22 21.55 -10.12
CA PRO A 113 -6.77 22.81 -9.70
C PRO A 113 -8.25 22.65 -9.29
N GLN A 114 -8.72 23.48 -8.37
CA GLN A 114 -10.10 23.43 -7.91
C GLN A 114 -11.08 23.50 -9.09
N GLY A 115 -12.00 22.53 -9.18
CA GLY A 115 -12.99 22.44 -10.28
C GLY A 115 -12.47 21.75 -11.56
N SER A 116 -11.23 21.21 -11.55
CA SER A 116 -10.70 20.44 -12.68
C SER A 116 -11.20 18.99 -12.70
N THR A 117 -10.93 18.30 -13.81
CA THR A 117 -11.15 16.86 -13.93
C THR A 117 -10.24 16.08 -13.00
N PRO A 118 -10.64 14.87 -12.56
CA PRO A 118 -9.76 13.99 -11.77
C PRO A 118 -8.40 13.76 -12.42
N PHE A 119 -7.37 13.65 -11.60
CA PHE A 119 -6.02 13.32 -12.05
C PHE A 119 -5.82 11.82 -12.10
N LYS A 120 -5.35 11.31 -13.24
CA LYS A 120 -5.03 9.88 -13.44
C LYS A 120 -3.57 9.73 -13.85
N ALA A 121 -2.79 8.98 -13.08
CA ALA A 121 -1.40 8.67 -13.41
C ALA A 121 -1.08 7.20 -13.14
N TYR A 122 -0.06 6.68 -13.86
CA TYR A 122 0.53 5.39 -13.56
C TYR A 122 2.06 5.48 -13.53
N TYR A 123 2.68 4.63 -12.75
CA TYR A 123 4.13 4.53 -12.64
C TYR A 123 4.60 3.07 -12.68
N ALA A 124 5.87 2.89 -13.03
CA ALA A 124 6.56 1.61 -12.99
C ALA A 124 7.99 1.85 -12.51
N GLU A 125 8.21 1.83 -11.19
CA GLU A 125 9.39 2.38 -10.56
C GLU A 125 9.98 1.46 -9.50
N ALA A 126 11.28 1.66 -9.19
CA ALA A 126 11.93 1.00 -8.08
C ALA A 126 11.51 1.60 -6.74
N MET A 127 11.20 0.71 -5.77
CA MET A 127 10.90 1.05 -4.38
C MET A 127 11.94 0.42 -3.45
N PHE A 128 12.06 0.96 -2.22
CA PHE A 128 13.11 0.60 -1.30
C PHE A 128 12.58 0.40 0.12
N ARG A 129 12.78 -0.79 0.70
CA ARG A 129 12.39 -1.10 2.09
C ARG A 129 13.51 -1.83 2.81
N GLY A 130 13.77 -1.43 4.06
CA GLY A 130 14.81 -2.01 4.92
C GLY A 130 14.41 -3.34 5.57
N GLU A 131 13.49 -4.07 4.97
CA GLU A 131 13.04 -5.38 5.46
C GLU A 131 14.17 -6.41 5.46
N ARG A 132 14.00 -7.48 6.28
CA ARG A 132 14.86 -8.65 6.19
C ARG A 132 14.63 -9.34 4.84
N PRO A 133 15.66 -9.48 4.00
CA PRO A 133 15.52 -10.10 2.69
C PRO A 133 15.10 -11.57 2.81
N GLN A 134 14.14 -11.96 1.99
CA GLN A 134 13.69 -13.35 1.86
C GLN A 134 13.17 -13.58 0.44
N LYS A 135 12.83 -14.84 0.10
CA LYS A 135 12.24 -15.15 -1.21
C LYS A 135 10.97 -14.30 -1.42
N GLY A 136 10.92 -13.57 -2.54
CA GLY A 136 9.80 -12.66 -2.87
C GLY A 136 9.86 -11.28 -2.20
N ARG A 137 10.75 -11.05 -1.20
CA ARG A 137 10.90 -9.75 -0.54
C ARG A 137 12.34 -9.24 -0.65
N LEU A 138 12.52 -8.20 -1.45
CA LEU A 138 13.79 -7.53 -1.68
C LEU A 138 13.79 -6.15 -1.02
N ARG A 139 14.99 -5.64 -0.71
CA ARG A 139 15.19 -4.25 -0.25
C ARG A 139 15.04 -3.23 -1.37
N GLN A 140 15.35 -3.63 -2.60
CA GLN A 140 15.00 -2.88 -3.81
C GLN A 140 14.13 -3.77 -4.68
N PHE A 141 12.91 -3.35 -4.93
CA PHE A 141 11.92 -4.05 -5.75
C PHE A 141 11.24 -3.05 -6.68
N HIS A 142 10.42 -3.54 -7.61
CA HIS A 142 9.70 -2.67 -8.54
C HIS A 142 8.20 -2.77 -8.28
N GLN A 143 7.53 -1.63 -8.38
CA GLN A 143 6.08 -1.54 -8.37
C GLN A 143 5.57 -0.96 -9.68
N VAL A 144 4.48 -1.52 -10.18
CA VAL A 144 3.59 -0.88 -11.14
C VAL A 144 2.37 -0.43 -10.36
N GLY A 145 2.00 0.83 -10.44
CA GLY A 145 0.87 1.38 -9.71
C GLY A 145 0.11 2.41 -10.53
N ILE A 146 -1.12 2.65 -10.14
CA ILE A 146 -1.98 3.71 -10.66
C ILE A 146 -2.44 4.59 -9.50
N GLU A 147 -2.61 5.87 -9.78
CA GLU A 147 -3.19 6.84 -8.84
C GLU A 147 -4.32 7.59 -9.55
N TRP A 148 -5.51 7.50 -8.97
CA TRP A 148 -6.67 8.27 -9.43
C TRP A 148 -7.15 9.19 -8.32
N LEU A 149 -6.85 10.47 -8.45
CA LEU A 149 -7.15 11.48 -7.43
C LEU A 149 -8.35 12.33 -7.85
N GLY A 150 -9.23 12.62 -6.88
CA GLY A 150 -10.40 13.47 -7.09
C GLY A 150 -11.64 12.77 -7.63
N ALA A 151 -11.72 11.43 -7.53
CA ALA A 151 -12.86 10.63 -7.93
C ALA A 151 -13.35 9.74 -6.76
N PRO A 152 -14.25 10.25 -5.90
CA PRO A 152 -14.76 9.50 -4.74
C PRO A 152 -15.87 8.50 -5.10
N ASP A 153 -16.21 8.33 -6.36
CA ASP A 153 -17.30 7.48 -6.84
C ASP A 153 -16.92 5.99 -6.78
N PRO A 154 -17.84 5.09 -6.37
CA PRO A 154 -17.58 3.64 -6.34
C PRO A 154 -17.25 3.05 -7.73
N ALA A 155 -17.64 3.71 -8.80
CA ALA A 155 -17.23 3.30 -10.15
C ALA A 155 -15.72 3.44 -10.38
N ALA A 156 -15.07 4.42 -9.73
CA ALA A 156 -13.61 4.57 -9.81
C ALA A 156 -12.88 3.39 -9.15
N ASP A 157 -13.33 2.94 -7.97
CA ASP A 157 -12.77 1.78 -7.29
C ASP A 157 -12.92 0.52 -8.15
N ALA A 158 -14.13 0.31 -8.70
CA ALA A 158 -14.40 -0.84 -9.57
C ALA A 158 -13.56 -0.78 -10.87
N GLU A 159 -13.42 0.39 -11.52
CA GLU A 159 -12.57 0.57 -12.70
C GLU A 159 -11.11 0.22 -12.41
N CYS A 160 -10.58 0.63 -11.24
CA CYS A 160 -9.23 0.27 -10.82
C CYS A 160 -9.05 -1.25 -10.69
N ILE A 161 -10.01 -1.95 -10.11
CA ILE A 161 -9.99 -3.42 -9.98
C ILE A 161 -10.09 -4.08 -11.36
N ILE A 162 -11.00 -3.63 -12.21
CA ILE A 162 -11.18 -4.16 -13.57
C ILE A 162 -9.89 -4.00 -14.39
N MET A 163 -9.24 -2.83 -14.31
CA MET A 163 -7.95 -2.59 -14.97
C MET A 163 -6.85 -3.50 -14.44
N LEU A 164 -6.80 -3.73 -13.13
CA LEU A 164 -5.83 -4.65 -12.53
C LEU A 164 -6.01 -6.07 -13.07
N MET A 165 -7.25 -6.55 -13.15
CA MET A 165 -7.54 -7.88 -13.68
C MET A 165 -7.20 -7.98 -15.18
N GLU A 166 -7.47 -6.95 -15.97
CA GLU A 166 -7.05 -6.89 -17.38
C GLU A 166 -5.52 -6.85 -17.52
N PHE A 167 -4.82 -6.14 -16.63
CA PHE A 167 -3.36 -6.12 -16.58
C PHE A 167 -2.79 -7.52 -16.33
N TYR A 168 -3.30 -8.26 -15.33
CA TYR A 168 -2.88 -9.64 -15.06
C TYR A 168 -3.17 -10.56 -16.27
N LYS A 169 -4.34 -10.42 -16.90
CA LYS A 169 -4.68 -11.18 -18.10
C LYS A 169 -3.68 -10.95 -19.25
N ARG A 170 -3.31 -9.69 -19.50
CA ARG A 170 -2.31 -9.37 -20.55
C ARG A 170 -0.89 -9.78 -20.19
N LEU A 171 -0.57 -9.90 -18.91
CA LEU A 171 0.67 -10.50 -18.44
C LEU A 171 0.70 -12.03 -18.63
N GLY A 172 -0.43 -12.65 -18.99
CA GLY A 172 -0.53 -14.09 -19.25
C GLY A 172 -0.95 -14.91 -18.03
N PHE A 173 -1.46 -14.27 -16.97
CA PHE A 173 -2.03 -15.01 -15.84
C PHE A 173 -3.38 -15.63 -16.25
N ASP A 174 -3.61 -16.85 -15.78
CA ASP A 174 -4.92 -17.49 -15.83
C ASP A 174 -5.78 -16.91 -14.68
N LEU A 175 -6.72 -16.04 -15.03
CA LEU A 175 -7.57 -15.36 -14.05
C LEU A 175 -8.39 -16.32 -13.19
N SER A 176 -8.72 -17.52 -13.69
CA SER A 176 -9.44 -18.54 -12.92
C SER A 176 -8.65 -19.10 -11.74
N LYS A 177 -7.33 -18.88 -11.73
CA LYS A 177 -6.42 -19.27 -10.64
C LYS A 177 -6.08 -18.14 -9.68
N LEU A 178 -6.55 -16.93 -9.98
CA LEU A 178 -6.38 -15.79 -9.10
C LEU A 178 -7.60 -15.65 -8.18
N ARG A 179 -7.37 -15.24 -6.95
CA ARG A 179 -8.42 -14.89 -5.99
C ARG A 179 -8.37 -13.38 -5.77
N LEU A 180 -9.37 -12.67 -6.24
CA LEU A 180 -9.57 -11.27 -5.89
C LEU A 180 -10.30 -11.20 -4.56
N LEU A 181 -9.64 -10.72 -3.52
CA LEU A 181 -10.23 -10.45 -2.22
C LEU A 181 -10.64 -8.98 -2.16
N ILE A 182 -11.82 -8.71 -1.63
CA ILE A 182 -12.32 -7.34 -1.43
C ILE A 182 -12.88 -7.16 -0.03
N ASN A 183 -12.78 -5.95 0.51
CA ASN A 183 -13.38 -5.55 1.78
C ASN A 183 -13.64 -4.04 1.78
N SER A 184 -14.33 -3.56 2.80
CA SER A 184 -14.44 -2.13 3.11
C SER A 184 -13.76 -1.82 4.45
N MET A 185 -12.89 -0.83 4.46
CA MET A 185 -12.24 -0.31 5.68
C MET A 185 -13.05 0.81 6.35
N GLY A 186 -14.25 1.11 5.83
CA GLY A 186 -15.00 2.28 6.27
C GLY A 186 -14.26 3.60 6.04
N ASP A 187 -14.75 4.66 6.63
CA ASP A 187 -14.17 6.01 6.52
C ASP A 187 -13.99 6.68 7.89
N ALA A 188 -13.73 7.98 7.89
CA ALA A 188 -13.51 8.75 9.11
C ALA A 188 -14.75 8.82 10.03
N GLN A 189 -15.94 8.51 9.52
CA GLN A 189 -17.18 8.52 10.30
C GLN A 189 -17.37 7.22 11.09
N CYS A 190 -17.21 6.06 10.45
CA CYS A 190 -17.52 4.75 11.07
C CYS A 190 -16.28 4.03 11.64
N ARG A 191 -15.09 4.23 11.07
CA ARG A 191 -13.86 3.53 11.48
C ARG A 191 -13.40 3.81 12.92
N PRO A 192 -13.49 5.03 13.48
CA PRO A 192 -13.01 5.29 14.84
C PRO A 192 -13.71 4.41 15.90
N ALA A 193 -15.03 4.28 15.83
CA ALA A 193 -15.77 3.43 16.75
C ALA A 193 -15.42 1.95 16.59
N TYR A 194 -15.26 1.49 15.36
CA TYR A 194 -14.83 0.12 15.07
C TYR A 194 -13.41 -0.17 15.59
N ARG A 195 -12.45 0.76 15.39
CA ARG A 195 -11.09 0.60 15.93
C ARG A 195 -11.09 0.42 17.45
N GLU A 196 -11.94 1.16 18.15
CA GLU A 196 -12.04 1.05 19.61
C GLU A 196 -12.63 -0.32 20.02
N GLN A 197 -13.61 -0.84 19.29
CA GLN A 197 -14.14 -2.19 19.54
C GLN A 197 -13.07 -3.27 19.36
N VAL A 198 -12.30 -3.20 18.26
CA VAL A 198 -11.21 -4.16 18.02
C VAL A 198 -10.10 -4.01 19.05
N LYS A 199 -9.74 -2.78 19.44
CA LYS A 199 -8.81 -2.53 20.53
C LYS A 199 -9.25 -3.21 21.82
N GLN A 200 -10.50 -2.98 22.22
CA GLN A 200 -11.06 -3.57 23.43
C GLN A 200 -11.07 -5.10 23.36
N PHE A 201 -11.44 -5.66 22.22
CA PHE A 201 -11.39 -7.11 21.99
C PHE A 201 -9.98 -7.68 22.20
N ILE A 202 -8.93 -7.03 21.66
CA ILE A 202 -7.54 -7.46 21.86
C ILE A 202 -7.16 -7.39 23.34
N LEU A 203 -7.55 -6.33 24.05
CA LEU A 203 -7.22 -6.15 25.47
C LEU A 203 -7.96 -7.15 26.36
N ASP A 204 -9.17 -7.54 26.01
CA ASP A 204 -9.96 -8.57 26.73
C ASP A 204 -9.33 -9.96 26.60
N HIS A 205 -8.49 -10.18 25.56
CA HIS A 205 -7.75 -11.42 25.33
C HIS A 205 -6.22 -11.23 25.55
N ALA A 206 -5.82 -10.23 26.33
CA ALA A 206 -4.41 -9.84 26.44
C ALA A 206 -3.48 -10.99 26.87
N ASP A 207 -3.94 -11.89 27.73
CA ASP A 207 -3.15 -13.03 28.22
C ASP A 207 -2.86 -14.09 27.13
N GLU A 208 -3.62 -14.04 26.01
CA GLU A 208 -3.53 -14.99 24.90
C GLU A 208 -2.90 -14.39 23.63
N MET A 209 -2.77 -13.05 23.58
CA MET A 209 -2.22 -12.32 22.43
C MET A 209 -0.71 -12.15 22.53
N CYS A 210 -0.01 -12.14 21.39
CA CYS A 210 1.42 -11.86 21.37
C CYS A 210 1.72 -10.37 21.62
N ASP A 211 2.95 -10.07 22.10
CA ASP A 211 3.40 -8.71 22.42
C ASP A 211 3.20 -7.73 21.25
N GLU A 212 3.41 -8.17 20.01
CA GLU A 212 3.22 -7.34 18.82
C GLU A 212 1.75 -6.94 18.65
N CYS A 213 0.79 -7.84 18.92
CA CYS A 213 -0.63 -7.53 18.87
C CYS A 213 -1.05 -6.58 19.99
N LEU A 214 -0.47 -6.70 21.19
CA LEU A 214 -0.69 -5.78 22.29
C LEU A 214 -0.13 -4.38 22.00
N GLU A 215 1.06 -4.28 21.39
CA GLU A 215 1.58 -3.00 20.90
C GLU A 215 0.66 -2.39 19.83
N ARG A 216 0.17 -3.21 18.91
CA ARG A 216 -0.75 -2.81 17.85
C ARG A 216 -2.11 -2.34 18.37
N ALA A 217 -2.60 -2.90 19.48
CA ALA A 217 -3.85 -2.47 20.08
C ALA A 217 -3.87 -0.97 20.38
N GLU A 218 -2.72 -0.39 20.79
CA GLU A 218 -2.60 1.04 21.05
C GLU A 218 -2.35 1.87 19.79
N LEU A 219 -1.58 1.36 18.85
CA LEU A 219 -1.14 2.12 17.67
C LEU A 219 -2.13 2.01 16.51
N ASN A 220 -2.46 0.78 16.11
CA ASN A 220 -3.39 0.47 15.03
C ASN A 220 -3.95 -0.96 15.23
N PRO A 221 -5.05 -1.12 16.00
CA PRO A 221 -5.58 -2.43 16.37
C PRO A 221 -5.98 -3.29 15.16
N LEU A 222 -6.36 -2.68 14.03
CA LEU A 222 -6.74 -3.42 12.83
C LEU A 222 -5.56 -4.25 12.26
N ARG A 223 -4.32 -3.88 12.57
CA ARG A 223 -3.15 -4.66 12.17
C ARG A 223 -3.02 -6.02 12.87
N ALA A 224 -3.81 -6.28 13.91
CA ALA A 224 -3.84 -7.58 14.56
C ALA A 224 -4.46 -8.66 13.65
N PHE A 225 -5.34 -8.30 12.70
CA PHE A 225 -5.84 -9.23 11.68
C PHE A 225 -4.74 -9.79 10.76
N ASP A 226 -3.64 -9.03 10.55
CA ASP A 226 -2.45 -9.46 9.78
C ASP A 226 -1.38 -10.16 10.66
N CYS A 227 -1.72 -10.61 11.87
CA CYS A 227 -0.74 -11.25 12.73
C CYS A 227 -0.23 -12.56 12.11
N LYS A 228 1.10 -12.79 12.22
CA LYS A 228 1.74 -14.01 11.71
C LYS A 228 1.65 -15.18 12.69
N ASN A 229 1.28 -14.92 13.94
CA ASN A 229 1.07 -15.93 14.96
C ASN A 229 -0.30 -16.58 14.73
N ASP A 230 -0.31 -17.90 14.49
CA ASP A 230 -1.52 -18.66 14.20
C ASP A 230 -2.55 -18.57 15.33
N HIS A 231 -2.10 -18.65 16.59
CA HIS A 231 -2.97 -18.51 17.76
C HIS A 231 -3.65 -17.14 17.84
N CYS A 232 -2.91 -16.05 17.57
CA CYS A 232 -3.53 -14.72 17.50
C CYS A 232 -4.56 -14.63 16.36
N ARG A 233 -4.31 -15.29 15.21
CA ARG A 233 -5.28 -15.31 14.10
C ARG A 233 -6.55 -16.08 14.45
N GLU A 234 -6.41 -17.19 15.20
CA GLU A 234 -7.56 -17.95 15.70
C GLU A 234 -8.44 -17.07 16.61
N ILE A 235 -7.84 -16.35 17.57
CA ILE A 235 -8.56 -15.41 18.45
C ILE A 235 -9.21 -14.29 17.61
N MET A 236 -8.46 -13.67 16.70
CA MET A 236 -8.96 -12.56 15.87
C MET A 236 -10.07 -12.97 14.89
N ALA A 237 -10.29 -14.28 14.65
CA ALA A 237 -11.41 -14.74 13.84
C ALA A 237 -12.77 -14.42 14.48
N ASP A 238 -12.82 -14.29 15.81
CA ASP A 238 -14.03 -13.93 16.56
C ASP A 238 -14.13 -12.41 16.85
N ALA A 239 -13.15 -11.61 16.37
CA ALA A 239 -13.15 -10.18 16.60
C ALA A 239 -14.28 -9.47 15.81
N PRO A 240 -14.74 -8.29 16.28
CA PRO A 240 -15.70 -7.48 15.53
C PRO A 240 -15.23 -7.21 14.10
N LEU A 241 -16.12 -7.28 13.12
CA LEU A 241 -15.82 -7.07 11.71
C LEU A 241 -16.28 -5.69 11.23
N MET A 242 -15.54 -5.09 10.28
CA MET A 242 -15.88 -3.78 9.73
C MET A 242 -17.24 -3.78 9.02
N GLY A 243 -17.60 -4.88 8.37
CA GLY A 243 -18.88 -5.02 7.65
C GLY A 243 -20.12 -4.72 8.50
N ASP A 244 -20.08 -5.08 9.79
CA ASP A 244 -21.17 -4.83 10.73
C ASP A 244 -21.19 -3.40 11.28
N ASN A 245 -20.10 -2.67 11.11
CA ASN A 245 -19.84 -1.33 11.64
C ASN A 245 -19.82 -0.22 10.58
N LEU A 246 -20.11 -0.55 9.33
CA LEU A 246 -20.18 0.44 8.25
C LEU A 246 -21.37 1.41 8.45
N CYS A 247 -21.09 2.71 8.27
CA CYS A 247 -22.18 3.69 8.09
C CYS A 247 -22.91 3.42 6.75
N ASP A 248 -24.11 3.99 6.61
CA ASP A 248 -24.95 3.75 5.44
C ASP A 248 -24.24 4.16 4.13
N GLU A 249 -23.52 5.27 4.13
CA GLU A 249 -22.74 5.73 2.94
C GLU A 249 -21.65 4.74 2.55
N CYS A 250 -20.88 4.23 3.51
CA CYS A 250 -19.83 3.25 3.23
C CYS A 250 -20.40 1.91 2.79
N ARG A 251 -21.54 1.51 3.35
CA ARG A 251 -22.27 0.29 2.95
C ARG A 251 -22.77 0.42 1.52
N GLU A 252 -23.45 1.52 1.19
CA GLU A 252 -23.95 1.76 -0.17
C GLU A 252 -22.82 1.82 -1.18
N HIS A 253 -21.73 2.53 -0.87
CA HIS A 253 -20.54 2.58 -1.71
C HIS A 253 -20.00 1.18 -2.02
N TYR A 254 -19.83 0.35 -0.99
CA TYR A 254 -19.30 -1.00 -1.15
C TYR A 254 -20.23 -1.89 -1.98
N GLU A 255 -21.56 -1.81 -1.75
CA GLU A 255 -22.53 -2.52 -2.57
C GLU A 255 -22.53 -2.08 -4.04
N GLN A 256 -22.31 -0.79 -4.30
CA GLN A 256 -22.17 -0.29 -5.67
C GLN A 256 -20.90 -0.83 -6.36
N VAL A 257 -19.76 -0.89 -5.65
CA VAL A 257 -18.53 -1.49 -6.18
C VAL A 257 -18.79 -2.94 -6.59
N LYS A 258 -19.44 -3.75 -5.73
CA LYS A 258 -19.79 -5.14 -6.04
C LYS A 258 -20.68 -5.25 -7.29
N ARG A 259 -21.70 -4.41 -7.41
CA ARG A 259 -22.57 -4.39 -8.60
C ARG A 259 -21.80 -4.10 -9.88
N TYR A 260 -20.82 -3.18 -9.85
CA TYR A 260 -19.99 -2.89 -11.01
C TYR A 260 -19.06 -4.07 -11.36
N LEU A 261 -18.50 -4.75 -10.37
CA LEU A 261 -17.67 -5.93 -10.59
C LEU A 261 -18.50 -7.08 -11.17
N ASP A 262 -19.69 -7.32 -10.64
CA ASP A 262 -20.64 -8.32 -11.15
C ASP A 262 -21.03 -8.04 -12.61
N ALA A 263 -21.36 -6.78 -12.91
CA ALA A 263 -21.69 -6.36 -14.28
C ALA A 263 -20.53 -6.52 -15.26
N ALA A 264 -19.28 -6.38 -14.76
CA ALA A 264 -18.06 -6.60 -15.54
C ALA A 264 -17.65 -8.09 -15.61
N GLY A 265 -18.35 -8.98 -14.94
CA GLY A 265 -18.03 -10.41 -14.88
C GLY A 265 -16.74 -10.72 -14.13
N ILE A 266 -16.34 -9.88 -13.19
CA ILE A 266 -15.16 -10.07 -12.33
C ILE A 266 -15.56 -10.85 -11.09
N ALA A 267 -15.03 -12.07 -10.96
CA ALA A 267 -15.22 -12.87 -9.74
C ALA A 267 -14.37 -12.34 -8.59
N TYR A 268 -14.96 -12.26 -7.41
CA TYR A 268 -14.30 -11.83 -6.17
C TYR A 268 -14.76 -12.65 -4.98
N VAL A 269 -14.01 -12.54 -3.88
CA VAL A 269 -14.35 -13.10 -2.57
C VAL A 269 -14.35 -11.93 -1.57
N GLU A 270 -15.44 -11.79 -0.81
CA GLU A 270 -15.46 -10.86 0.30
C GLU A 270 -14.66 -11.45 1.46
N ASP A 271 -13.59 -10.76 1.85
CA ASP A 271 -12.77 -11.14 3.00
C ASP A 271 -12.89 -10.08 4.10
N PRO A 272 -13.72 -10.31 5.11
CA PRO A 272 -13.99 -9.32 6.16
C PRO A 272 -12.78 -9.05 7.05
N THR A 273 -11.73 -9.87 6.97
CA THR A 273 -10.48 -9.70 7.73
C THR A 273 -9.40 -8.98 6.93
N LEU A 274 -9.63 -8.74 5.63
CA LEU A 274 -8.67 -8.05 4.78
C LEU A 274 -8.46 -6.62 5.27
N VAL A 275 -7.24 -6.33 5.72
CA VAL A 275 -6.78 -5.01 6.15
C VAL A 275 -5.55 -4.59 5.33
N ARG A 276 -5.14 -3.33 5.42
CA ARG A 276 -3.99 -2.80 4.68
C ARG A 276 -2.92 -2.26 5.61
N GLY A 277 -1.67 -2.36 5.17
CA GLY A 277 -0.50 -1.99 5.95
C GLY A 277 -0.25 -0.49 6.10
N LEU A 278 -1.02 0.37 5.44
CA LEU A 278 -0.85 1.82 5.42
C LEU A 278 -2.12 2.50 5.93
N ASP A 279 -1.98 3.62 6.64
CA ASP A 279 -3.10 4.24 7.37
C ASP A 279 -4.05 5.06 6.47
N TYR A 280 -3.65 5.38 5.25
CA TYR A 280 -4.45 6.22 4.34
C TYR A 280 -5.64 5.51 3.68
N TYR A 281 -5.68 4.17 3.71
CA TYR A 281 -6.77 3.43 3.09
C TYR A 281 -8.12 3.76 3.73
N THR A 282 -9.12 4.00 2.88
CA THR A 282 -10.52 4.19 3.27
C THR A 282 -11.43 3.46 2.29
N ARG A 283 -12.65 3.11 2.75
CA ARG A 283 -13.67 2.44 1.94
C ARG A 283 -13.13 1.15 1.31
N THR A 284 -13.22 1.01 -0.01
CA THR A 284 -12.86 -0.23 -0.71
C THR A 284 -11.37 -0.54 -0.61
N VAL A 285 -11.06 -1.76 -0.20
CA VAL A 285 -9.72 -2.36 -0.27
C VAL A 285 -9.80 -3.69 -1.01
N PHE A 286 -8.72 -4.03 -1.69
CA PHE A 286 -8.65 -5.28 -2.43
C PHE A 286 -7.22 -5.83 -2.46
N GLU A 287 -7.14 -7.13 -2.69
CA GLU A 287 -5.88 -7.85 -2.89
C GLU A 287 -6.10 -9.00 -3.87
N VAL A 288 -5.09 -9.30 -4.68
CA VAL A 288 -5.15 -10.44 -5.59
C VAL A 288 -4.12 -11.48 -5.16
N GLU A 289 -4.61 -12.64 -4.77
CA GLU A 289 -3.78 -13.79 -4.43
C GLU A 289 -3.57 -14.68 -5.66
N ALA A 290 -2.31 -15.09 -5.87
CA ALA A 290 -1.95 -16.12 -6.84
C ALA A 290 -1.49 -17.37 -6.09
N PRO A 291 -2.25 -18.47 -6.07
CA PRO A 291 -1.86 -19.69 -5.39
C PRO A 291 -0.48 -20.19 -5.90
N GLY A 292 0.45 -20.42 -4.98
CA GLY A 292 1.80 -20.87 -5.31
C GLY A 292 2.80 -19.78 -5.70
N ALA A 293 2.44 -18.51 -5.62
CA ALA A 293 3.33 -17.36 -5.87
C ALA A 293 3.97 -16.80 -4.58
N GLY A 294 3.89 -17.50 -3.47
CA GLY A 294 4.49 -17.14 -2.18
C GLY A 294 5.93 -17.56 -2.01
#